data_17daecfacbec9094f2d3a7cf01b1a863
#
_entry.id   17daecfacbec9094f2d3a7cf01b1a863
#
_cell.length_a   1.000
_cell.length_b   1.000
_cell.length_c   1.000
_cell.angle_alpha   90.00
_cell.angle_beta   90.00
_cell.angle_gamma   90.00
#
_symmetry.space_group_name_H-M   'P 1'
#
loop_
_entity.id
_entity.type
_entity.pdbx_description
1 polymer ?
#
loop_
_entity_poly.entity_id
_entity_poly.type
_entity_poly.pdbx_seq_one_letter_code
_entity_poly.pdbx_strand_id
1 'polypeptide(L)'
;MLNISSTNWGPYLFKSEAPQYIIDRLLIDGKKLIGQKQMHQYCSRPLSFLYNDDTKSWFINEIDIALESYRQGHIEYHGENYHGKIQEDKYMNFQLDELWVNYMKPGDFNPRHFHDSDLSFILFLDVPKELDEEQSKFKDRSDPPASLIFYYGSESRPQWATASKTFRPKTGEMFMFPSLLEHAVMPFESDVIRISVAGNISIT
;
A
#
# COMPACT_ATOMS: atom_id res chain seq x y z
N MET A 1 32.32 29.93 1.76
CA MET A 1 31.23 29.13 1.12
C MET A 1 30.51 28.42 2.26
N LEU A 2 29.16 28.45 2.27
CA LEU A 2 28.38 27.70 3.22
C LEU A 2 28.38 26.23 2.81
N ASN A 3 28.75 25.31 3.70
CA ASN A 3 28.53 23.88 3.51
C ASN A 3 27.04 23.60 3.83
N ILE A 4 26.29 23.17 2.83
CA ILE A 4 24.86 22.86 2.96
C ILE A 4 24.72 21.37 2.77
N SER A 5 24.07 20.70 3.72
CA SER A 5 23.68 19.29 3.63
C SER A 5 22.20 19.12 3.98
N SER A 6 21.57 18.13 3.42
CA SER A 6 20.23 17.70 3.78
C SER A 6 20.28 16.19 4.04
N THR A 7 19.40 15.72 4.93
CA THR A 7 19.30 14.28 5.25
C THR A 7 17.85 13.86 5.07
N ASN A 8 17.64 12.76 4.35
CA ASN A 8 16.35 12.11 4.31
C ASN A 8 16.07 11.45 5.67
N TRP A 9 14.86 11.64 6.17
CA TRP A 9 14.45 11.11 7.45
C TRP A 9 12.99 10.70 7.41
N GLY A 10 12.71 9.47 7.88
CA GLY A 10 11.39 8.88 7.90
C GLY A 10 11.31 7.55 7.13
N PRO A 11 10.13 6.94 7.06
CA PRO A 11 9.94 5.69 6.34
C PRO A 11 10.09 5.90 4.82
N TYR A 12 10.71 4.92 4.16
CA TYR A 12 10.76 4.89 2.70
C TYR A 12 9.42 4.39 2.16
N LEU A 13 8.80 5.20 1.32
CA LEU A 13 7.53 4.89 0.66
C LEU A 13 7.77 4.79 -0.84
N PHE A 14 7.56 3.60 -1.40
CA PHE A 14 7.77 3.30 -2.81
C PHE A 14 6.43 3.24 -3.55
N LYS A 15 6.42 3.73 -4.77
CA LYS A 15 5.27 3.66 -5.66
C LYS A 15 5.70 3.14 -7.03
N SER A 16 4.95 2.17 -7.55
CA SER A 16 5.11 1.62 -8.90
C SER A 16 3.76 1.42 -9.58
N GLU A 17 3.78 1.00 -10.84
CA GLU A 17 2.59 0.64 -11.60
C GLU A 17 2.69 -0.83 -12.03
N ALA A 18 1.65 -1.61 -11.74
CA ALA A 18 1.56 -3.00 -12.13
C ALA A 18 1.12 -3.13 -13.60
N PRO A 19 1.71 -4.03 -14.39
CA PRO A 19 1.24 -4.36 -15.73
C PRO A 19 -0.21 -4.87 -15.74
N GLN A 20 -0.94 -4.60 -16.81
CA GLN A 20 -2.36 -4.94 -16.91
C GLN A 20 -2.64 -6.45 -16.72
N TYR A 21 -1.76 -7.33 -17.21
CA TYR A 21 -1.95 -8.78 -17.06
C TYR A 21 -1.93 -9.25 -15.59
N ILE A 22 -1.19 -8.55 -14.71
CA ILE A 22 -1.20 -8.84 -13.26
C ILE A 22 -2.56 -8.44 -12.68
N ILE A 23 -3.06 -7.28 -13.04
CA ILE A 23 -4.37 -6.78 -12.63
C ILE A 23 -5.47 -7.75 -13.05
N ASP A 24 -5.48 -8.13 -14.32
CA ASP A 24 -6.48 -9.04 -14.90
C ASP A 24 -6.49 -10.40 -14.19
N ARG A 25 -5.32 -10.98 -13.94
CA ARG A 25 -5.19 -12.26 -13.25
C ARG A 25 -5.70 -12.19 -11.82
N LEU A 26 -5.31 -11.16 -11.06
CA LEU A 26 -5.76 -10.98 -9.68
C LEU A 26 -7.27 -10.72 -9.60
N LEU A 27 -7.86 -9.99 -10.54
CA LEU A 27 -9.31 -9.80 -10.63
C LEU A 27 -10.05 -11.12 -10.91
N ILE A 28 -9.52 -11.94 -11.83
CA ILE A 28 -10.11 -13.25 -12.16
C ILE A 28 -10.05 -14.18 -10.95
N ASP A 29 -8.90 -14.28 -10.30
CA ASP A 29 -8.72 -15.16 -9.15
C ASP A 29 -9.50 -14.64 -7.94
N GLY A 30 -9.52 -13.32 -7.70
CA GLY A 30 -10.28 -12.70 -6.62
C GLY A 30 -11.79 -12.93 -6.75
N LYS A 31 -12.36 -12.89 -7.95
CA LYS A 31 -13.78 -13.20 -8.19
C LYS A 31 -14.17 -14.62 -7.76
N LYS A 32 -13.26 -15.59 -7.86
CA LYS A 32 -13.50 -16.98 -7.44
C LYS A 32 -13.60 -17.14 -5.92
N LEU A 33 -13.12 -16.14 -5.18
CA LEU A 33 -13.11 -16.15 -3.72
C LEU A 33 -14.40 -15.59 -3.12
N ILE A 34 -15.19 -14.87 -3.89
CA ILE A 34 -16.47 -14.30 -3.44
C ILE A 34 -17.40 -15.43 -2.98
N GLY A 35 -17.88 -15.35 -1.74
CA GLY A 35 -18.70 -16.37 -1.11
C GLY A 35 -17.92 -17.43 -0.30
N GLN A 36 -16.59 -17.38 -0.31
CA GLN A 36 -15.76 -18.19 0.58
C GLN A 36 -15.68 -17.59 1.99
N LYS A 37 -14.93 -18.24 2.89
CA LYS A 37 -14.68 -17.71 4.25
C LYS A 37 -13.92 -16.39 4.14
N GLN A 38 -14.51 -15.33 4.66
CA GLN A 38 -13.88 -14.00 4.71
C GLN A 38 -12.76 -13.97 5.77
N MET A 39 -11.78 -13.11 5.56
CA MET A 39 -10.88 -12.70 6.62
C MET A 39 -11.66 -12.03 7.75
N HIS A 40 -11.21 -12.17 8.99
CA HIS A 40 -11.85 -11.56 10.14
C HIS A 40 -12.04 -10.05 9.94
N GLN A 41 -13.29 -9.62 10.01
CA GLN A 41 -13.68 -8.23 9.89
C GLN A 41 -13.99 -7.65 11.27
N TYR A 42 -13.26 -6.64 11.64
CA TYR A 42 -13.72 -5.70 12.66
C TYR A 42 -14.59 -4.66 11.95
N CYS A 43 -15.76 -4.35 12.48
CA CYS A 43 -16.82 -3.51 11.94
C CYS A 43 -16.37 -2.45 10.89
N SER A 44 -17.15 -2.32 9.81
CA SER A 44 -16.96 -1.34 8.72
C SER A 44 -15.74 -1.54 7.83
N ARG A 45 -15.25 -2.77 7.69
CA ARG A 45 -14.16 -3.10 6.78
C ARG A 45 -14.68 -3.65 5.46
N PRO A 46 -13.95 -3.45 4.35
CA PRO A 46 -14.29 -4.07 3.07
C PRO A 46 -14.36 -5.59 3.19
N LEU A 47 -15.15 -6.22 2.32
CA LEU A 47 -15.14 -7.66 2.17
C LEU A 47 -13.74 -8.10 1.71
N SER A 48 -13.08 -8.93 2.51
CA SER A 48 -11.70 -9.35 2.25
C SER A 48 -11.59 -10.87 2.18
N PHE A 49 -10.84 -11.38 1.19
CA PHE A 49 -10.64 -12.80 0.95
C PHE A 49 -9.17 -13.10 0.69
N LEU A 50 -8.65 -14.16 1.33
CA LEU A 50 -7.29 -14.65 1.11
C LEU A 50 -7.18 -15.39 -0.23
N TYR A 51 -6.14 -15.08 -1.00
CA TYR A 51 -5.73 -15.89 -2.14
C TYR A 51 -5.08 -17.20 -1.70
N ASN A 52 -5.14 -18.20 -2.57
CA ASN A 52 -4.46 -19.48 -2.37
C ASN A 52 -2.94 -19.36 -2.62
N ASP A 53 -2.23 -20.44 -2.28
CA ASP A 53 -0.76 -20.48 -2.40
C ASP A 53 -0.28 -20.42 -3.85
N ASP A 54 -1.03 -20.93 -4.81
CA ASP A 54 -0.69 -20.84 -6.24
C ASP A 54 -0.68 -19.39 -6.72
N THR A 55 -1.71 -18.63 -6.36
CA THR A 55 -1.78 -17.19 -6.70
C THR A 55 -0.70 -16.40 -5.98
N LYS A 56 -0.42 -16.71 -4.70
CA LYS A 56 0.68 -16.07 -3.96
C LYS A 56 2.04 -16.34 -4.60
N SER A 57 2.34 -17.60 -4.90
CA SER A 57 3.62 -18.01 -5.49
C SER A 57 3.84 -17.41 -6.88
N TRP A 58 2.78 -17.31 -7.67
CA TRP A 58 2.85 -16.61 -8.94
C TRP A 58 3.10 -15.11 -8.73
N PHE A 59 2.31 -14.46 -7.88
CA PHE A 59 2.35 -13.00 -7.71
C PHE A 59 3.69 -12.50 -7.19
N ILE A 60 4.32 -13.18 -6.22
CA ILE A 60 5.63 -12.76 -5.68
C ILE A 60 6.70 -12.75 -6.78
N ASN A 61 6.66 -13.72 -7.71
CA ASN A 61 7.59 -13.76 -8.84
C ASN A 61 7.34 -12.61 -9.83
N GLU A 62 6.08 -12.22 -10.04
CA GLU A 62 5.73 -11.12 -10.95
C GLU A 62 6.16 -9.74 -10.43
N ILE A 63 6.26 -9.58 -9.12
CA ILE A 63 6.67 -8.31 -8.49
C ILE A 63 8.14 -8.28 -8.06
N ASP A 64 8.94 -9.28 -8.42
CA ASP A 64 10.35 -9.39 -8.03
C ASP A 64 11.16 -8.13 -8.39
N ILE A 65 10.97 -7.60 -9.61
CA ILE A 65 11.62 -6.36 -10.05
C ILE A 65 11.21 -5.16 -9.17
N ALA A 66 9.96 -5.10 -8.74
CA ALA A 66 9.49 -4.02 -7.89
C ALA A 66 10.06 -4.15 -6.46
N LEU A 67 10.21 -5.37 -5.95
CA LEU A 67 10.84 -5.65 -4.66
C LEU A 67 12.31 -5.26 -4.67
N GLU A 68 13.05 -5.63 -5.72
CA GLU A 68 14.45 -5.24 -5.87
C GLU A 68 14.61 -3.73 -6.03
N SER A 69 13.72 -3.08 -6.78
CA SER A 69 13.69 -1.61 -6.90
C SER A 69 13.39 -0.94 -5.56
N TYR A 70 12.48 -1.52 -4.75
CA TYR A 70 12.23 -1.06 -3.38
C TYR A 70 13.49 -1.16 -2.52
N ARG A 71 14.17 -2.31 -2.55
CA ARG A 71 15.41 -2.55 -1.81
C ARG A 71 16.48 -1.51 -2.14
N GLN A 72 16.75 -1.31 -3.42
CA GLN A 72 17.75 -0.34 -3.89
C GLN A 72 17.37 1.08 -3.47
N GLY A 73 16.15 1.50 -3.73
CA GLY A 73 15.68 2.84 -3.36
C GLY A 73 15.68 3.08 -1.85
N HIS A 74 15.41 2.04 -1.04
CA HIS A 74 15.48 2.11 0.40
C HIS A 74 16.91 2.36 0.90
N ILE A 75 17.90 1.64 0.34
CA ILE A 75 19.32 1.82 0.66
C ILE A 75 19.77 3.25 0.27
N GLU A 76 19.47 3.68 -0.94
CA GLU A 76 19.81 5.03 -1.42
C GLU A 76 19.15 6.13 -0.57
N TYR A 77 17.89 5.93 -0.17
CA TYR A 77 17.15 6.89 0.65
C TYR A 77 17.76 7.10 2.04
N HIS A 78 18.19 6.02 2.69
CA HIS A 78 18.77 6.09 4.04
C HIS A 78 20.29 6.36 4.04
N GLY A 79 20.99 6.04 2.95
CA GLY A 79 22.42 6.32 2.79
C GLY A 79 23.27 5.74 3.92
N GLU A 80 24.30 6.48 4.34
CA GLU A 80 25.25 6.05 5.39
C GLU A 80 24.62 5.83 6.78
N ASN A 81 23.40 6.31 7.01
CA ASN A 81 22.67 6.15 8.28
C ASN A 81 21.86 4.86 8.34
N TYR A 82 22.02 3.98 7.35
CA TYR A 82 21.26 2.75 7.29
C TYR A 82 21.83 1.70 8.26
N HIS A 83 21.07 1.34 9.27
CA HIS A 83 21.41 0.31 10.27
C HIS A 83 20.48 -0.93 10.21
N GLY A 84 19.75 -1.10 9.11
CA GLY A 84 18.78 -2.17 8.95
C GLY A 84 19.36 -3.50 8.51
N LYS A 85 18.51 -4.51 8.41
CA LYS A 85 18.86 -5.87 7.92
C LYS A 85 19.19 -5.90 6.42
N ILE A 86 18.80 -4.86 5.67
CA ILE A 86 19.00 -4.76 4.21
C ILE A 86 20.45 -4.33 3.95
N GLN A 87 21.30 -5.25 3.59
CA GLN A 87 22.70 -4.98 3.25
C GLN A 87 22.87 -5.01 1.72
N GLU A 88 23.73 -4.13 1.18
CA GLU A 88 23.98 -4.03 -0.27
C GLU A 88 24.44 -5.36 -0.88
N ASP A 89 25.22 -6.15 -0.14
CA ASP A 89 25.89 -7.34 -0.63
C ASP A 89 25.20 -8.67 -0.27
N LYS A 90 24.04 -8.64 0.38
CA LYS A 90 23.34 -9.88 0.75
C LYS A 90 22.16 -10.12 -0.17
N TYR A 91 22.14 -11.32 -0.73
CA TYR A 91 20.96 -11.87 -1.36
C TYR A 91 19.83 -11.93 -0.32
N MET A 92 18.72 -11.28 -0.60
CA MET A 92 17.57 -11.26 0.28
C MET A 92 16.46 -12.08 -0.34
N ASN A 93 15.88 -12.96 0.45
CA ASN A 93 14.68 -13.66 0.04
C ASN A 93 13.46 -12.89 0.55
N PHE A 94 12.57 -12.59 -0.36
CA PHE A 94 11.26 -12.04 -0.04
C PHE A 94 10.24 -13.18 -0.02
N GLN A 95 9.59 -13.36 1.11
CA GLN A 95 8.52 -14.34 1.28
C GLN A 95 7.19 -13.62 1.41
N LEU A 96 6.25 -13.89 0.52
CA LEU A 96 4.88 -13.39 0.62
C LEU A 96 4.09 -14.24 1.62
N ASP A 97 3.89 -13.72 2.82
CA ASP A 97 3.22 -14.43 3.91
C ASP A 97 1.71 -14.49 3.65
N GLU A 98 1.13 -13.34 3.34
CA GLU A 98 -0.30 -13.18 3.08
C GLU A 98 -0.56 -12.35 1.84
N LEU A 99 -1.60 -12.72 1.10
CA LEU A 99 -2.13 -11.97 -0.04
C LEU A 99 -3.65 -12.00 0.03
N TRP A 100 -4.29 -10.83 0.04
CA TRP A 100 -5.76 -10.77 0.09
C TRP A 100 -6.32 -9.69 -0.84
N VAL A 101 -7.52 -9.95 -1.38
CA VAL A 101 -8.31 -8.99 -2.14
C VAL A 101 -9.33 -8.31 -1.24
N ASN A 102 -9.51 -7.01 -1.42
CA ASN A 102 -10.50 -6.18 -0.74
C ASN A 102 -11.52 -5.67 -1.74
N TYR A 103 -12.81 -5.86 -1.44
CA TYR A 103 -13.96 -5.29 -2.15
C TYR A 103 -14.57 -4.21 -1.26
N MET A 104 -14.20 -2.96 -1.49
CA MET A 104 -14.62 -1.82 -0.69
C MET A 104 -15.87 -1.19 -1.31
N LYS A 105 -16.94 -1.11 -0.53
CA LYS A 105 -18.24 -0.52 -0.88
C LYS A 105 -18.40 0.89 -0.29
N PRO A 106 -19.44 1.65 -0.68
CA PRO A 106 -19.76 2.91 -0.04
C PRO A 106 -19.84 2.79 1.49
N GLY A 107 -19.18 3.71 2.18
CA GLY A 107 -19.11 3.75 3.64
C GLY A 107 -18.07 2.80 4.27
N ASP A 108 -17.51 1.86 3.53
CA ASP A 108 -16.42 1.01 4.03
C ASP A 108 -15.15 1.84 4.21
N PHE A 109 -14.36 1.49 5.23
CA PHE A 109 -13.06 2.12 5.50
C PHE A 109 -12.11 1.16 6.21
N ASN A 110 -10.82 1.42 6.13
CA ASN A 110 -9.84 0.83 7.04
C ASN A 110 -9.36 1.92 8.01
N PRO A 111 -9.60 1.74 9.33
CA PRO A 111 -9.09 2.67 10.33
C PRO A 111 -7.56 2.69 10.31
N ARG A 112 -6.97 3.67 10.96
CA ARG A 112 -5.51 3.74 11.14
C ARG A 112 -5.00 2.46 11.81
N HIS A 113 -4.07 1.77 11.16
CA HIS A 113 -3.51 0.48 11.60
C HIS A 113 -2.13 0.26 10.98
N PHE A 114 -1.44 -0.77 11.42
CA PHE A 114 -0.18 -1.28 10.87
C PHE A 114 -0.24 -2.81 10.79
N HIS A 115 0.78 -3.43 10.20
CA HIS A 115 0.92 -4.88 10.10
C HIS A 115 2.20 -5.35 10.79
N ASP A 116 2.20 -6.59 11.27
CA ASP A 116 3.34 -7.22 11.94
C ASP A 116 4.10 -8.10 10.92
N SER A 117 4.88 -7.45 10.05
CA SER A 117 5.75 -8.07 9.05
C SER A 117 6.92 -7.11 8.75
N ASP A 118 7.79 -7.42 7.79
CA ASP A 118 8.85 -6.50 7.37
C ASP A 118 8.32 -5.44 6.38
N LEU A 119 7.63 -5.87 5.33
CA LEU A 119 7.04 -5.01 4.32
C LEU A 119 5.54 -5.29 4.13
N SER A 120 4.82 -4.26 3.78
CA SER A 120 3.43 -4.36 3.27
C SER A 120 3.31 -3.65 1.93
N PHE A 121 2.35 -4.09 1.14
CA PHE A 121 1.99 -3.40 -0.09
C PHE A 121 0.47 -3.33 -0.28
N ILE A 122 0.04 -2.37 -1.10
CA ILE A 122 -1.34 -2.23 -1.59
C ILE A 122 -1.26 -1.98 -3.09
N LEU A 123 -1.93 -2.84 -3.88
CA LEU A 123 -2.11 -2.69 -5.33
C LEU A 123 -3.59 -2.43 -5.64
N PHE A 124 -3.89 -1.34 -6.34
CA PHE A 124 -5.24 -0.98 -6.71
C PHE A 124 -5.61 -1.60 -8.06
N LEU A 125 -6.53 -2.59 -8.03
CA LEU A 125 -6.94 -3.34 -9.23
C LEU A 125 -8.03 -2.63 -10.02
N ASP A 126 -8.97 -1.99 -9.31
CA ASP A 126 -10.07 -1.25 -9.92
C ASP A 126 -10.44 -0.06 -9.04
N VAL A 127 -10.21 1.13 -9.56
CA VAL A 127 -10.59 2.41 -8.95
C VAL A 127 -11.54 3.10 -9.91
N PRO A 128 -12.87 2.99 -9.68
CA PRO A 128 -13.88 3.61 -10.54
C PRO A 128 -13.71 5.13 -10.66
N LYS A 129 -13.94 5.67 -11.86
CA LYS A 129 -13.81 7.11 -12.16
C LYS A 129 -14.74 8.01 -11.33
N GLU A 130 -15.86 7.46 -10.86
CA GLU A 130 -16.81 8.15 -9.98
C GLU A 130 -16.14 8.63 -8.68
N LEU A 131 -15.08 7.93 -8.23
CA LEU A 131 -14.29 8.35 -7.06
C LEU A 131 -13.45 9.60 -7.35
N ASP A 132 -12.95 9.79 -8.57
CA ASP A 132 -12.25 11.02 -8.96
C ASP A 132 -13.22 12.21 -8.92
N GLU A 133 -14.45 12.03 -9.38
CA GLU A 133 -15.50 13.05 -9.35
C GLU A 133 -15.86 13.40 -7.90
N GLU A 134 -16.03 12.39 -7.04
CA GLU A 134 -16.29 12.58 -5.62
C GLU A 134 -15.14 13.33 -4.94
N GLN A 135 -13.91 12.89 -5.14
CA GLN A 135 -12.71 13.53 -4.58
C GLN A 135 -12.54 14.99 -5.03
N SER A 136 -12.97 15.31 -6.25
CA SER A 136 -12.85 16.66 -6.79
C SER A 136 -13.66 17.70 -5.99
N LYS A 137 -14.72 17.27 -5.29
CA LYS A 137 -15.56 18.11 -4.42
C LYS A 137 -14.87 18.44 -3.08
N PHE A 138 -13.78 17.72 -2.74
CA PHE A 138 -13.05 17.83 -1.46
C PHE A 138 -11.60 18.29 -1.66
N LYS A 139 -11.34 19.20 -2.61
CA LYS A 139 -9.98 19.62 -3.00
C LYS A 139 -9.14 20.17 -1.85
N ASP A 140 -9.79 20.81 -0.88
CA ASP A 140 -9.14 21.52 0.22
C ASP A 140 -9.10 20.73 1.53
N ARG A 141 -9.48 19.44 1.52
CA ARG A 141 -9.43 18.58 2.70
C ARG A 141 -8.16 17.72 2.70
N SER A 142 -7.61 17.52 3.90
CA SER A 142 -6.45 16.63 4.13
C SER A 142 -6.77 15.17 3.83
N ASP A 143 -8.04 14.77 4.02
CA ASP A 143 -8.50 13.38 3.99
C ASP A 143 -9.67 13.21 3.01
N PRO A 144 -9.43 13.35 1.69
CA PRO A 144 -10.50 13.21 0.70
C PRO A 144 -11.03 11.76 0.64
N PRO A 145 -12.27 11.56 0.18
CA PRO A 145 -12.85 10.23 0.03
C PRO A 145 -11.97 9.27 -0.74
N ALA A 146 -12.03 7.97 -0.41
CA ALA A 146 -11.28 6.88 -1.04
C ALA A 146 -9.74 7.01 -1.01
N SER A 147 -9.19 7.96 -0.24
CA SER A 147 -7.75 8.17 -0.13
C SER A 147 -7.04 7.09 0.68
N LEU A 148 -5.79 6.85 0.34
CA LEU A 148 -4.81 6.12 1.16
C LEU A 148 -3.96 7.14 1.90
N ILE A 149 -3.89 7.03 3.22
CA ILE A 149 -3.16 7.97 4.08
C ILE A 149 -2.13 7.21 4.89
N PHE A 150 -0.88 7.67 4.84
CA PHE A 150 0.21 7.19 5.70
C PHE A 150 0.49 8.22 6.80
N TYR A 151 0.80 7.74 8.00
CA TYR A 151 1.06 8.57 9.17
C TYR A 151 2.45 8.29 9.74
N TYR A 152 3.23 9.35 9.98
CA TYR A 152 4.54 9.23 10.59
C TYR A 152 4.88 10.46 11.44
N GLY A 153 5.13 10.22 12.75
CA GLY A 153 5.43 11.29 13.68
C GLY A 153 4.21 12.06 14.19
N SER A 154 4.43 13.26 14.70
CA SER A 154 3.40 14.16 15.20
C SER A 154 3.54 15.55 14.57
N GLU A 155 2.43 16.17 14.20
CA GLU A 155 2.42 17.52 13.67
C GLU A 155 2.62 18.54 14.80
N SER A 156 3.66 19.37 14.66
CA SER A 156 3.86 20.50 15.55
C SER A 156 3.59 21.84 14.86
N ARG A 157 3.90 21.96 13.56
CA ARG A 157 3.65 23.15 12.73
C ARG A 157 3.49 22.75 11.28
N PRO A 158 2.30 22.91 10.67
CA PRO A 158 2.00 22.43 9.31
C PRO A 158 2.88 22.97 8.20
N GLN A 159 3.47 24.17 8.38
CA GLN A 159 4.33 24.80 7.35
C GLN A 159 5.70 24.11 7.17
N TRP A 160 6.18 23.40 8.20
CA TRP A 160 7.53 22.85 8.25
C TRP A 160 7.60 21.36 8.48
N ALA A 161 6.48 20.73 8.87
CA ALA A 161 6.41 19.30 9.10
C ALA A 161 5.01 18.78 8.74
N THR A 162 4.96 17.63 8.10
CA THR A 162 3.72 16.89 7.84
C THR A 162 3.82 15.53 8.50
N ALA A 163 2.87 15.19 9.37
CA ALA A 163 2.77 13.88 10.00
C ALA A 163 1.95 12.88 9.18
N SER A 164 1.41 13.31 8.04
CA SER A 164 0.65 12.43 7.15
C SER A 164 0.98 12.68 5.68
N LYS A 165 0.84 11.65 4.87
CA LYS A 165 0.95 11.71 3.42
C LYS A 165 -0.28 11.05 2.80
N THR A 166 -1.05 11.84 2.07
CA THR A 166 -2.31 11.41 1.42
C THR A 166 -2.09 11.15 -0.06
N PHE A 167 -2.59 10.02 -0.52
CA PHE A 167 -2.62 9.64 -1.93
C PHE A 167 -4.05 9.43 -2.40
N ARG A 168 -4.30 9.78 -3.65
CA ARG A 168 -5.52 9.44 -4.41
C ARG A 168 -5.14 8.33 -5.38
N PRO A 169 -5.34 7.07 -4.99
CA PRO A 169 -4.85 5.95 -5.78
C PRO A 169 -5.62 5.80 -7.10
N LYS A 170 -4.92 5.30 -8.11
CA LYS A 170 -5.48 4.95 -9.42
C LYS A 170 -5.32 3.47 -9.69
N THR A 171 -6.12 2.95 -10.61
CA THR A 171 -5.96 1.57 -11.10
C THR A 171 -4.54 1.35 -11.60
N GLY A 172 -3.94 0.24 -11.18
CA GLY A 172 -2.57 -0.15 -11.50
C GLY A 172 -1.52 0.36 -10.51
N GLU A 173 -1.81 1.36 -9.68
CA GLU A 173 -0.84 1.87 -8.71
C GLU A 173 -0.62 0.89 -7.56
N MET A 174 0.65 0.62 -7.28
CA MET A 174 1.12 -0.18 -6.16
C MET A 174 1.99 0.65 -5.24
N PHE A 175 1.72 0.57 -3.94
CA PHE A 175 2.50 1.20 -2.88
C PHE A 175 3.15 0.11 -2.04
N MET A 176 4.47 0.21 -1.80
CA MET A 176 5.21 -0.64 -0.86
C MET A 176 5.80 0.21 0.26
N PHE A 177 5.76 -0.30 1.49
CA PHE A 177 6.15 0.45 2.67
C PHE A 177 6.51 -0.48 3.84
N PRO A 178 7.29 -0.01 4.82
CA PRO A 178 7.53 -0.77 6.05
C PRO A 178 6.21 -1.12 6.74
N SER A 179 6.01 -2.38 7.11
CA SER A 179 4.72 -2.86 7.65
C SER A 179 4.26 -2.13 8.90
N LEU A 180 5.19 -1.66 9.73
CA LEU A 180 4.89 -0.86 10.94
C LEU A 180 4.47 0.60 10.62
N LEU A 181 4.54 1.03 9.37
CA LEU A 181 4.05 2.36 8.98
C LEU A 181 2.54 2.40 9.06
N GLU A 182 2.03 3.19 9.99
CA GLU A 182 0.58 3.35 10.18
C GLU A 182 -0.07 3.96 8.93
N HIS A 183 -1.18 3.39 8.53
CA HIS A 183 -1.94 3.84 7.37
C HIS A 183 -3.45 3.63 7.56
N ALA A 184 -4.22 4.38 6.78
CA ALA A 184 -5.69 4.30 6.77
C ALA A 184 -6.22 4.40 5.34
N VAL A 185 -7.42 3.89 5.13
CA VAL A 185 -8.16 4.03 3.88
C VAL A 185 -9.48 4.71 4.17
N MET A 186 -9.69 5.87 3.55
CA MET A 186 -10.87 6.69 3.77
C MET A 186 -12.10 6.13 3.05
N PRO A 187 -13.29 6.26 3.66
CA PRO A 187 -14.55 5.87 3.02
C PRO A 187 -14.87 6.76 1.83
N PHE A 188 -15.84 6.33 1.03
CA PHE A 188 -16.46 7.10 -0.04
C PHE A 188 -17.97 6.83 -0.07
N GLU A 189 -18.74 7.67 -0.77
CA GLU A 189 -20.21 7.62 -0.83
C GLU A 189 -20.73 7.14 -2.19
N SER A 190 -19.94 7.27 -3.26
CA SER A 190 -20.31 6.84 -4.61
C SER A 190 -20.73 5.37 -4.64
N ASP A 191 -21.83 5.04 -5.33
CA ASP A 191 -22.36 3.66 -5.44
C ASP A 191 -21.53 2.81 -6.42
N VAL A 192 -20.30 2.54 -6.03
CA VAL A 192 -19.32 1.74 -6.78
C VAL A 192 -18.57 0.79 -5.85
N ILE A 193 -17.83 -0.15 -6.42
CA ILE A 193 -16.93 -1.04 -5.67
C ILE A 193 -15.50 -0.71 -6.10
N ARG A 194 -14.64 -0.33 -5.15
CA ARG A 194 -13.20 -0.24 -5.36
C ARG A 194 -12.55 -1.55 -4.98
N ILE A 195 -11.68 -2.07 -5.85
CA ILE A 195 -10.99 -3.35 -5.63
C ILE A 195 -9.50 -3.09 -5.46
N SER A 196 -8.94 -3.62 -4.38
CA SER A 196 -7.49 -3.61 -4.14
C SER A 196 -7.01 -4.95 -3.63
N VAL A 197 -5.73 -5.23 -3.87
CA VAL A 197 -5.02 -6.36 -3.28
C VAL A 197 -3.98 -5.82 -2.32
N ALA A 198 -3.84 -6.45 -1.17
CA ALA A 198 -2.80 -6.13 -0.22
C ALA A 198 -2.09 -7.41 0.24
N GLY A 199 -0.90 -7.26 0.76
CA GLY A 199 -0.12 -8.39 1.27
C GLY A 199 0.99 -7.95 2.19
N ASN A 200 1.50 -8.95 2.95
CA ASN A 200 2.59 -8.83 3.89
C ASN A 200 3.76 -9.69 3.42
N ILE A 201 4.97 -9.16 3.55
CA ILE A 201 6.20 -9.79 3.07
C ILE A 201 7.22 -9.81 4.20
N SER A 202 7.75 -10.99 4.48
CA SER A 202 8.89 -11.19 5.37
C SER A 202 10.20 -11.22 4.56
N ILE A 203 11.27 -10.75 5.18
CA ILE A 203 12.62 -10.73 4.62
C ILE A 203 13.50 -11.71 5.38
N THR A 204 14.06 -12.71 4.67
CA THR A 204 14.91 -13.80 5.25
C THR A 204 16.29 -13.88 4.61
#